data_0e4c2b8acbca92d3583b0fcc6bc85045
#
_entry.id   0e4c2b8acbca92d3583b0fcc6bc85045
#
_cell.length_a   1.000
_cell.length_b   1.000
_cell.length_c   1.000
_cell.angle_alpha   90.00
_cell.angle_beta   90.00
_cell.angle_gamma   90.00
#
_symmetry.space_group_name_H-M   'P 1'
#
loop_
_entity.id
_entity.type
_entity.pdbx_description
1 polymer ?
#
loop_
_entity_poly.entity_id
_entity_poly.type
_entity_poly.pdbx_seq_one_letter_code
_entity_poly.pdbx_strand_id
1 'polypeptide(L)'
;VIGLLNRRNRILWVIDLAQLLGLQPLPTNAQQYNVVIIQAKQISLGLLVQEVKGVSHFAHQLIQPPTELITSALIPYLSGCIFQSEEVLLVLNAEAIVLSPTLYKNKL
;
A
#
# COMPACT_ATOMS: atom_id res chain seq x y z
N VAL A 1 -3.07 9.52 7.12
CA VAL A 1 -1.94 10.39 6.75
C VAL A 1 -1.08 10.61 7.95
N ILE A 2 0.22 10.32 7.81
CA ILE A 2 1.17 10.50 8.91
C ILE A 2 2.11 11.68 8.68
N GLY A 3 2.12 12.29 7.51
CA GLY A 3 2.98 13.44 7.27
C GLY A 3 3.09 13.79 5.81
N LEU A 4 4.03 14.67 5.54
CA LEU A 4 4.34 15.15 4.21
C LEU A 4 5.80 14.83 3.90
N LEU A 5 6.06 14.51 2.65
CA LEU A 5 7.40 14.28 2.13
C LEU A 5 7.67 15.28 1.03
N ASN A 6 8.80 15.99 1.12
CA ASN A 6 9.25 16.88 0.05
C ASN A 6 10.23 16.12 -0.83
N ARG A 7 9.88 15.93 -2.09
CA ARG A 7 10.71 15.23 -3.06
C ARG A 7 10.68 15.97 -4.38
N ARG A 8 11.86 16.37 -4.86
CA ARG A 8 12.02 17.07 -6.15
C ARG A 8 11.08 18.28 -6.26
N ASN A 9 11.01 19.07 -5.21
CA ASN A 9 10.15 20.26 -5.11
C ASN A 9 8.67 19.96 -5.17
N ARG A 10 8.28 18.71 -4.87
CA ARG A 10 6.89 18.31 -4.73
C ARG A 10 6.63 17.81 -3.33
N ILE A 11 5.49 18.17 -2.78
CA ILE A 11 5.06 17.72 -1.48
C ILE A 11 4.10 16.54 -1.68
N LEU A 12 4.43 15.42 -1.05
CA LEU A 12 3.61 14.21 -1.11
C LEU A 12 3.04 13.92 0.27
N TRP A 13 1.77 13.55 0.32
CA TRP A 13 1.21 12.98 1.52
C TRP A 13 1.79 11.58 1.73
N VAL A 14 2.12 11.25 2.98
CA VAL A 14 2.63 9.94 3.34
C VAL A 14 1.63 9.28 4.28
N ILE A 15 1.24 8.06 3.95
CA ILE A 15 0.32 7.28 4.77
C ILE A 15 1.01 6.01 5.24
N ASP A 16 0.55 5.49 6.37
CA ASP A 16 0.98 4.18 6.87
C ASP A 16 0.15 3.12 6.14
N LEU A 17 0.80 2.37 5.24
CA LEU A 17 0.10 1.36 4.47
C LEU A 17 -0.52 0.29 5.37
N ALA A 18 0.19 -0.15 6.40
CA ALA A 18 -0.34 -1.16 7.31
C ALA A 18 -1.63 -0.67 7.97
N GLN A 19 -1.65 0.59 8.40
CA GLN A 19 -2.84 1.16 9.02
C GLN A 19 -4.01 1.25 8.04
N LEU A 20 -3.74 1.67 6.80
CA LEU A 20 -4.78 1.70 5.77
C LEU A 20 -5.42 0.34 5.55
N LEU A 21 -4.59 -0.70 5.54
CA LEU A 21 -5.05 -2.07 5.31
C LEU A 21 -5.68 -2.72 6.54
N GLY A 22 -5.79 -1.98 7.65
CA GLY A 22 -6.35 -2.53 8.88
C GLY A 22 -5.39 -3.40 9.67
N LEU A 23 -4.10 -3.31 9.36
CA LEU A 23 -3.06 -4.04 10.07
C LEU A 23 -2.48 -3.16 11.17
N GLN A 24 -1.62 -3.74 12.00
CA GLN A 24 -0.99 -2.99 13.07
C GLN A 24 -0.10 -1.88 12.49
N PRO A 25 -0.26 -0.62 12.93
CA PRO A 25 0.58 0.46 12.43
C PRO A 25 2.05 0.23 12.75
N LEU A 26 2.92 0.81 11.91
CA LEU A 26 4.36 0.74 12.12
C LEU A 26 4.75 1.56 13.36
N PRO A 27 5.83 1.15 14.07
CA PRO A 27 6.32 1.92 15.19
C PRO A 27 6.70 3.34 14.78
N THR A 28 6.37 4.31 15.62
CA THR A 28 6.67 5.72 15.32
C THR A 28 8.09 6.12 15.72
N ASN A 29 8.80 5.26 16.44
CA ASN A 29 10.15 5.53 16.93
C ASN A 29 11.24 4.88 16.08
N ALA A 30 10.91 4.39 14.90
CA ALA A 30 11.90 3.82 14.01
C ALA A 30 12.87 4.90 13.51
N GLN A 31 14.15 4.56 13.43
CA GLN A 31 15.16 5.50 12.96
C GLN A 31 15.11 5.71 11.46
N GLN A 32 14.62 4.72 10.72
CA GLN A 32 14.51 4.80 9.27
C GLN A 32 13.16 4.25 8.85
N TYR A 33 12.60 4.87 7.83
CA TYR A 33 11.36 4.44 7.23
C TYR A 33 11.57 4.22 5.74
N ASN A 34 10.89 3.22 5.22
CA ASN A 34 10.85 2.97 3.78
C ASN A 34 9.54 3.52 3.23
N VAL A 35 9.66 4.35 2.21
CA VAL A 35 8.49 4.96 1.57
C VAL A 35 8.47 4.54 0.11
N VAL A 36 7.37 3.95 -0.32
CA VAL A 36 7.12 3.61 -1.72
C VAL A 36 6.17 4.65 -2.28
N ILE A 37 6.56 5.27 -3.37
CA ILE A 37 5.71 6.29 -4.00
C ILE A 37 4.88 5.62 -5.07
N ILE A 38 3.56 5.78 -4.97
CA ILE A 38 2.63 5.31 -6.00
C ILE A 38 2.00 6.52 -6.69
N GLN A 39 1.58 6.31 -7.92
CA GLN A 39 0.90 7.33 -8.71
C GLN A 39 -0.22 6.68 -9.50
N ALA A 40 -1.41 7.25 -9.38
CA ALA A 40 -2.57 6.84 -10.16
C ALA A 40 -3.52 8.03 -10.28
N LYS A 41 -4.19 8.16 -11.42
CA LYS A 41 -5.13 9.26 -11.65
C LYS A 41 -4.52 10.64 -11.37
N GLN A 42 -3.23 10.81 -11.72
CA GLN A 42 -2.48 12.06 -11.50
C GLN A 42 -2.29 12.40 -10.01
N ILE A 43 -2.56 11.46 -9.13
CA ILE A 43 -2.35 11.60 -7.70
C ILE A 43 -1.11 10.80 -7.32
N SER A 44 -0.17 11.44 -6.64
CA SER A 44 1.00 10.77 -6.10
C SER A 44 0.88 10.68 -4.59
N LEU A 45 1.28 9.54 -4.04
CA LEU A 45 1.12 9.25 -2.63
C LEU A 45 2.32 8.43 -2.16
N GLY A 46 2.84 8.75 -0.98
CA GLY A 46 3.89 7.95 -0.35
C GLY A 46 3.26 6.92 0.57
N LEU A 47 3.71 5.67 0.45
CA LEU A 47 3.29 4.58 1.32
C LEU A 47 4.43 4.22 2.26
N LEU A 48 4.22 4.41 3.55
CA LEU A 48 5.18 3.96 4.55
C LEU A 48 5.05 2.45 4.69
N VAL A 49 6.14 1.74 4.49
CA VAL A 49 6.17 0.29 4.55
C VAL A 49 7.31 -0.16 5.46
N GLN A 50 7.20 -1.36 5.99
CA GLN A 50 8.19 -1.91 6.88
C GLN A 50 9.50 -2.22 6.16
N GLU A 51 9.41 -2.81 5.00
CA GLU A 51 10.58 -3.28 4.27
C GLU A 51 10.29 -3.35 2.78
N VAL A 52 11.29 -3.02 1.96
CA VAL A 52 11.24 -3.23 0.51
C VAL A 52 12.23 -4.34 0.20
N LYS A 53 11.73 -5.49 -0.22
CA LYS A 53 12.58 -6.68 -0.44
C LYS A 53 13.19 -6.73 -1.82
N GLY A 54 12.67 -5.95 -2.76
CA GLY A 54 13.19 -5.94 -4.11
C GLY A 54 12.09 -5.98 -5.16
N VAL A 55 12.48 -6.30 -6.39
CA VAL A 55 11.57 -6.36 -7.53
C VAL A 55 11.51 -7.78 -8.04
N SER A 56 10.31 -8.28 -8.24
CA SER A 56 10.07 -9.59 -8.84
C SER A 56 9.13 -9.43 -10.02
N HIS A 57 9.24 -10.33 -10.99
CA HIS A 57 8.40 -10.33 -12.18
C HIS A 57 7.54 -11.57 -12.19
N PHE A 58 6.23 -11.38 -12.37
CA PHE A 58 5.27 -12.47 -12.40
C PHE A 58 4.44 -12.36 -13.67
N ALA A 59 4.10 -13.51 -14.26
CA ALA A 59 3.14 -13.53 -15.36
C ALA A 59 1.79 -13.03 -14.86
N HIS A 60 1.12 -12.21 -15.66
CA HIS A 60 -0.18 -11.65 -15.28
C HIS A 60 -1.21 -12.73 -14.96
N GLN A 61 -1.13 -13.86 -15.63
CA GLN A 61 -2.05 -14.99 -15.43
C GLN A 61 -1.94 -15.60 -14.03
N LEU A 62 -0.85 -15.35 -13.30
CA LEU A 62 -0.69 -15.86 -11.94
C LEU A 62 -1.52 -15.09 -10.92
N ILE A 63 -2.01 -13.92 -11.28
CA ILE A 63 -2.82 -13.10 -10.37
C ILE A 63 -4.22 -13.70 -10.31
N GLN A 64 -4.64 -14.09 -9.11
CA GLN A 64 -5.91 -14.73 -8.86
C GLN A 64 -6.77 -13.87 -7.94
N PRO A 65 -8.09 -14.04 -7.96
CA PRO A 65 -8.96 -13.33 -7.02
C PRO A 65 -8.60 -13.67 -5.58
N PRO A 66 -8.82 -12.75 -4.63
CA PRO A 66 -8.61 -13.04 -3.21
C PRO A 66 -9.52 -14.19 -2.74
N THR A 67 -8.97 -15.03 -1.86
CA THR A 67 -9.73 -16.13 -1.28
C THR A 67 -10.34 -15.71 0.05
N GLU A 68 -11.13 -16.62 0.63
CA GLU A 68 -11.75 -16.41 1.94
C GLU A 68 -10.73 -16.25 3.06
N LEU A 69 -9.48 -16.67 2.83
CA LEU A 69 -8.40 -16.51 3.80
C LEU A 69 -7.94 -15.06 3.94
N ILE A 70 -8.33 -14.19 3.00
CA ILE A 70 -7.98 -12.78 3.03
C ILE A 70 -9.09 -12.02 3.73
N THR A 71 -8.74 -11.19 4.73
CA THR A 71 -9.74 -10.42 5.45
C THR A 71 -10.45 -9.44 4.51
N SER A 72 -11.73 -9.24 4.72
CA SER A 72 -12.54 -8.40 3.86
C SER A 72 -12.07 -6.95 3.82
N ALA A 73 -11.39 -6.49 4.87
CA ALA A 73 -10.87 -5.12 4.92
C ALA A 73 -9.79 -4.87 3.87
N LEU A 74 -9.05 -5.90 3.46
CA LEU A 74 -7.99 -5.78 2.46
C LEU A 74 -8.50 -5.80 1.03
N ILE A 75 -9.61 -6.49 0.79
CA ILE A 75 -10.08 -6.80 -0.56
C ILE A 75 -10.25 -5.55 -1.43
N PRO A 76 -10.82 -4.42 -0.94
CA PRO A 76 -10.98 -3.24 -1.79
C PRO A 76 -9.68 -2.67 -2.33
N TYR A 77 -8.53 -2.98 -1.70
CA TYR A 77 -7.24 -2.43 -2.08
C TYR A 77 -6.40 -3.38 -2.91
N LEU A 78 -6.94 -4.53 -3.29
CA LEU A 78 -6.18 -5.56 -3.98
C LEU A 78 -6.60 -5.67 -5.44
N SER A 79 -5.60 -5.86 -6.32
CA SER A 79 -5.85 -6.36 -7.68
C SER A 79 -6.00 -7.86 -7.69
N GLY A 80 -5.46 -8.55 -6.69
CA GLY A 80 -5.53 -9.98 -6.57
C GLY A 80 -4.43 -10.53 -5.70
N CYS A 81 -4.19 -11.81 -5.84
CA CYS A 81 -3.19 -12.53 -5.06
C CYS A 81 -2.37 -13.44 -5.96
N ILE A 82 -1.13 -13.68 -5.55
CA ILE A 82 -0.29 -14.69 -6.19
C ILE A 82 0.07 -15.71 -5.11
N PHE A 83 -0.27 -16.97 -5.37
CA PHE A 83 0.00 -18.04 -4.43
C PHE A 83 1.34 -18.69 -4.75
N GLN A 84 2.21 -18.72 -3.74
CA GLN A 84 3.49 -19.41 -3.80
C GLN A 84 3.49 -20.53 -2.78
N SER A 85 4.53 -21.39 -2.83
CA SER A 85 4.52 -22.62 -2.03
C SER A 85 4.37 -22.39 -0.53
N GLU A 86 4.88 -21.29 0.00
CA GLU A 86 4.86 -21.03 1.44
C GLU A 86 4.30 -19.67 1.81
N GLU A 87 3.85 -18.88 0.82
CA GLU A 87 3.34 -17.56 1.11
C GLU A 87 2.35 -17.11 0.06
N VAL A 88 1.56 -16.12 0.42
CA VAL A 88 0.62 -15.48 -0.48
C VAL A 88 1.08 -14.03 -0.66
N LEU A 89 1.28 -13.63 -1.90
CA LEU A 89 1.61 -12.26 -2.23
C LEU A 89 0.33 -11.51 -2.56
N LEU A 90 0.11 -10.40 -1.87
CA LEU A 90 -1.04 -9.53 -2.14
C LEU A 90 -0.62 -8.47 -3.15
N VAL A 91 -1.34 -8.41 -4.26
CA VAL A 91 -1.06 -7.44 -5.32
C VAL A 91 -1.96 -6.23 -5.10
N LEU A 92 -1.36 -5.12 -4.71
CA LEU A 92 -2.11 -3.91 -4.38
C LEU A 92 -2.56 -3.18 -5.64
N ASN A 93 -3.72 -2.53 -5.54
CA ASN A 93 -4.26 -1.69 -6.59
C ASN A 93 -3.99 -0.22 -6.23
N ALA A 94 -3.02 0.40 -6.90
CA ALA A 94 -2.62 1.77 -6.59
C ALA A 94 -3.77 2.75 -6.76
N GLU A 95 -4.60 2.60 -7.78
CA GLU A 95 -5.75 3.47 -8.01
C GLU A 95 -6.74 3.38 -6.84
N ALA A 96 -7.04 2.17 -6.39
CA ALA A 96 -7.96 1.98 -5.27
C ALA A 96 -7.42 2.63 -4.00
N ILE A 97 -6.10 2.60 -3.80
CA ILE A 97 -5.48 3.22 -2.64
C ILE A 97 -5.59 4.74 -2.70
N VAL A 98 -5.19 5.35 -3.83
CA VAL A 98 -5.20 6.82 -3.91
C VAL A 98 -6.62 7.40 -3.89
N LEU A 99 -7.62 6.62 -4.29
CA LEU A 99 -9.01 7.06 -4.29
C LEU A 99 -9.77 6.63 -3.04
N SER A 100 -9.11 6.00 -2.07
CA SER A 100 -9.78 5.50 -0.88
C SER A 100 -10.39 6.64 -0.08
N PRO A 101 -11.70 6.58 0.24
CA PRO A 101 -12.32 7.59 1.10
C PRO A 101 -11.69 7.68 2.47
N THR A 102 -11.12 6.60 2.97
CA THR A 102 -10.47 6.56 4.28
C THR A 102 -9.34 7.58 4.38
N LEU A 103 -8.62 7.85 3.28
CA LEU A 103 -7.53 8.81 3.28
C LEU A 103 -8.01 10.23 3.54
N TYR A 104 -9.24 10.54 3.21
CA TYR A 104 -9.78 11.89 3.24
C TYR A 104 -10.71 12.15 4.43
N LYS A 105 -11.06 11.11 5.18
CA LYS A 105 -12.00 11.24 6.30
C LYS A 105 -11.46 12.08 7.45
N ASN A 106 -10.16 11.99 7.72
CA ASN A 106 -9.53 12.68 8.85
C ASN A 106 -8.81 13.93 8.41
N LYS A 107 -9.17 14.46 7.28
CA LYS A 107 -8.53 15.63 6.72
C LYS A 107 -9.18 16.88 7.32
N LEU A 108 -8.55 17.43 8.28
CA LEU A 108 -8.99 18.69 8.89
C LEU A 108 -7.86 19.66 8.97
#